data_0dabaf4dd1d45fe38973bc862718548c
#
_entry.id   0dabaf4dd1d45fe38973bc862718548c
#
_cell.length_a   1.000
_cell.length_b   1.000
_cell.length_c   1.000
_cell.angle_alpha   90.00
_cell.angle_beta   90.00
_cell.angle_gamma   90.00
#
_symmetry.space_group_name_H-M   'P 1'
#
loop_
_entity.id
_entity.type
_entity.pdbx_description
1 polymer ?
#
loop_
_entity_poly.entity_id
_entity_poly.type
_entity_poly.pdbx_seq_one_letter_code
_entity_poly.pdbx_strand_id
1 'polypeptide(L)'
;MSQNPYAPPGADIEDVRRPSDEDGRFIESGHVVAAGRGASWWGEAWSLFKAAPGMWILTLLAFFVLYALVAIIPVLNFFAGFVAMLMGTGLLIGCDDLHRGDPLRVGHLFAAFKTRPGRLIVLVVVTGLLSILAMLVAVLPFGLSMLPILFGMEDMDTSLMTGTLLVSILLIFLIFLALSIPIYMAYWFAPLLIVKQDFGVGKAMLCSLKACAMNFVPFLLYGLVGLVLTIVAMIPLFLGFLILIPMIIASIYTAYRDIFFIQR
;
A
#
# COMPACT_ATOMS: atom_id res chain seq x y z
N MET A 1 -58.86 -28.32 12.32
CA MET A 1 -57.67 -28.06 11.54
C MET A 1 -56.52 -28.75 12.23
N SER A 2 -56.05 -29.89 11.70
CA SER A 2 -54.99 -30.72 12.32
C SER A 2 -53.64 -30.08 12.03
N GLN A 3 -52.99 -29.56 13.06
CA GLN A 3 -51.58 -29.17 12.99
C GLN A 3 -50.76 -30.42 12.70
N ASN A 4 -49.95 -30.37 11.63
CA ASN A 4 -49.04 -31.45 11.28
C ASN A 4 -47.91 -31.48 12.32
N PRO A 5 -47.79 -32.54 13.19
CA PRO A 5 -46.79 -32.59 14.24
C PRO A 5 -45.35 -32.84 13.69
N TYR A 6 -45.18 -33.02 12.38
CA TYR A 6 -43.93 -33.19 11.68
C TYR A 6 -43.51 -32.01 10.83
N ALA A 7 -44.16 -30.83 10.97
CA ALA A 7 -43.65 -29.65 10.36
C ALA A 7 -42.28 -29.33 11.00
N PRO A 8 -41.18 -29.21 10.20
CA PRO A 8 -39.92 -28.79 10.76
C PRO A 8 -40.12 -27.43 11.43
N PRO A 9 -39.47 -27.16 12.59
CA PRO A 9 -39.52 -25.84 13.19
C PRO A 9 -39.16 -24.86 12.09
N GLY A 10 -39.99 -23.81 11.87
CA GLY A 10 -39.61 -22.72 11.05
C GLY A 10 -38.35 -22.11 11.64
N ALA A 11 -37.21 -22.61 11.20
CA ALA A 11 -35.98 -21.90 11.42
C ALA A 11 -36.18 -20.57 10.68
N ASP A 12 -36.40 -19.48 11.42
CA ASP A 12 -35.99 -18.18 10.95
C ASP A 12 -34.51 -18.34 10.62
N ILE A 13 -34.23 -18.72 9.37
CA ILE A 13 -32.94 -18.52 8.80
C ILE A 13 -32.84 -16.99 8.77
N GLU A 14 -32.39 -16.39 9.87
CA GLU A 14 -31.74 -15.11 9.78
C GLU A 14 -30.80 -15.29 8.60
N ASP A 15 -31.14 -14.62 7.49
CA ASP A 15 -30.25 -14.53 6.34
C ASP A 15 -28.93 -14.11 6.93
N VAL A 16 -28.05 -15.06 7.16
CA VAL A 16 -26.65 -14.78 7.48
C VAL A 16 -26.17 -14.07 6.23
N ARG A 17 -26.35 -12.73 6.21
CA ARG A 17 -25.88 -11.86 5.16
C ARG A 17 -24.45 -12.23 4.96
N ARG A 18 -24.18 -12.93 3.87
CA ARG A 18 -22.79 -13.27 3.54
C ARG A 18 -22.09 -11.90 3.37
N PRO A 19 -20.94 -11.69 4.01
CA PRO A 19 -20.19 -10.44 3.89
C PRO A 19 -19.98 -10.00 2.43
N SER A 20 -20.08 -10.93 1.48
CA SER A 20 -20.00 -10.70 0.04
C SER A 20 -21.15 -9.91 -0.58
N ASP A 21 -22.32 -9.83 0.08
CA ASP A 21 -23.51 -9.19 -0.52
C ASP A 21 -23.56 -7.68 -0.23
N GLU A 22 -22.92 -7.21 0.83
CA GLU A 22 -22.82 -5.78 1.17
C GLU A 22 -21.68 -5.07 0.43
N ASP A 23 -20.63 -5.79 0.07
CA ASP A 23 -19.43 -5.22 -0.57
C ASP A 23 -19.53 -5.13 -2.12
N GLY A 24 -20.60 -5.65 -2.73
CA GLY A 24 -20.70 -5.79 -4.19
C GLY A 24 -19.95 -7.03 -4.73
N ARG A 25 -19.96 -7.20 -6.05
CA ARG A 25 -19.31 -8.32 -6.71
C ARG A 25 -17.79 -8.09 -6.83
N PHE A 26 -16.98 -8.94 -6.20
CA PHE A 26 -15.53 -8.91 -6.34
C PHE A 26 -15.07 -9.32 -7.74
N ILE A 27 -14.15 -8.55 -8.33
CA ILE A 27 -13.50 -8.81 -9.61
C ILE A 27 -12.02 -9.07 -9.37
N GLU A 28 -11.59 -10.28 -9.61
CA GLU A 28 -10.23 -10.74 -9.29
C GLU A 28 -9.12 -9.91 -9.97
N SER A 29 -9.33 -9.50 -11.23
CA SER A 29 -8.35 -8.71 -11.99
C SER A 29 -8.51 -7.20 -11.80
N GLY A 30 -9.49 -6.76 -10.99
CA GLY A 30 -9.94 -5.38 -10.98
C GLY A 30 -10.67 -4.98 -12.27
N HIS A 31 -11.20 -3.76 -12.32
CA HIS A 31 -11.79 -3.16 -13.51
C HIS A 31 -11.29 -1.73 -13.72
N VAL A 32 -11.55 -1.20 -14.90
CA VAL A 32 -11.19 0.18 -15.24
C VAL A 32 -12.22 1.13 -14.64
N VAL A 33 -11.74 2.14 -13.93
CA VAL A 33 -12.58 3.22 -13.38
C VAL A 33 -12.35 4.53 -14.13
N ALA A 34 -13.29 5.47 -14.00
CA ALA A 34 -13.16 6.78 -14.64
C ALA A 34 -11.96 7.56 -14.08
N ALA A 35 -11.30 8.38 -14.91
CA ALA A 35 -10.12 9.14 -14.54
C ALA A 35 -10.31 9.99 -13.26
N GLY A 36 -11.48 10.63 -13.10
CA GLY A 36 -11.82 11.47 -11.94
C GLY A 36 -11.87 10.71 -10.60
N ARG A 37 -11.98 9.37 -10.63
CA ARG A 37 -12.01 8.55 -9.42
C ARG A 37 -10.75 8.70 -8.57
N GLY A 38 -9.60 8.94 -9.21
CA GLY A 38 -8.35 9.19 -8.49
C GLY A 38 -8.44 10.36 -7.49
N ALA A 39 -9.15 11.44 -7.83
CA ALA A 39 -9.41 12.52 -6.89
C ALA A 39 -10.50 12.17 -5.85
N SER A 40 -11.54 11.41 -6.27
CA SER A 40 -12.63 11.01 -5.40
C SER A 40 -12.17 10.11 -4.25
N TRP A 41 -11.14 9.26 -4.45
CA TRP A 41 -10.58 8.42 -3.39
C TRP A 41 -10.08 9.23 -2.19
N TRP A 42 -9.55 10.43 -2.42
CA TRP A 42 -9.16 11.35 -1.34
C TRP A 42 -10.39 11.89 -0.57
N GLY A 43 -11.48 12.20 -1.28
CA GLY A 43 -12.73 12.64 -0.65
C GLY A 43 -13.37 11.56 0.21
N GLU A 44 -13.37 10.31 -0.28
CA GLU A 44 -13.85 9.13 0.46
C GLU A 44 -12.93 8.83 1.66
N ALA A 45 -11.61 8.94 1.51
CA ALA A 45 -10.65 8.82 2.59
C ALA A 45 -10.87 9.88 3.69
N TRP A 46 -11.16 11.12 3.28
CA TRP A 46 -11.54 12.18 4.21
C TRP A 46 -12.80 11.84 5.01
N SER A 47 -13.78 11.18 4.40
CA SER A 47 -14.99 10.73 5.09
C SER A 47 -14.68 9.65 6.13
N LEU A 48 -13.81 8.69 5.82
CA LEU A 48 -13.31 7.69 6.77
C LEU A 48 -12.50 8.33 7.91
N PHE A 49 -11.69 9.33 7.62
CA PHE A 49 -10.96 10.06 8.66
C PHE A 49 -11.92 10.79 9.61
N LYS A 50 -12.92 11.50 9.06
CA LYS A 50 -13.92 12.24 9.85
C LYS A 50 -14.79 11.35 10.73
N ALA A 51 -14.98 10.09 10.38
CA ALA A 51 -15.76 9.15 11.17
C ALA A 51 -15.15 8.87 12.55
N ALA A 52 -13.79 8.94 12.68
CA ALA A 52 -13.10 8.66 13.94
C ALA A 52 -11.77 9.43 14.07
N PRO A 53 -11.74 10.79 13.99
CA PRO A 53 -10.50 11.55 13.87
C PRO A 53 -9.57 11.36 15.07
N GLY A 54 -10.08 11.33 16.28
CA GLY A 54 -9.30 11.10 17.51
C GLY A 54 -8.67 9.71 17.53
N MET A 55 -9.39 8.68 17.09
CA MET A 55 -8.86 7.31 17.02
C MET A 55 -7.81 7.16 15.93
N TRP A 56 -7.95 7.85 14.80
CA TRP A 56 -6.92 7.89 13.76
C TRP A 56 -5.61 8.49 14.27
N ILE A 57 -5.69 9.66 14.94
CA ILE A 57 -4.51 10.31 15.50
C ILE A 57 -3.87 9.45 16.59
N LEU A 58 -4.67 8.90 17.52
CA LEU A 58 -4.18 8.01 18.57
C LEU A 58 -3.48 6.78 17.99
N THR A 59 -4.09 6.15 17.01
CA THR A 59 -3.53 4.94 16.38
C THR A 59 -2.24 5.27 15.59
N LEU A 60 -2.19 6.42 14.93
CA LEU A 60 -0.98 6.89 14.26
C LEU A 60 0.15 7.19 15.25
N LEU A 61 -0.14 7.85 16.37
CA LEU A 61 0.85 8.09 17.43
C LEU A 61 1.35 6.76 18.01
N ALA A 62 0.45 5.81 18.30
CA ALA A 62 0.83 4.48 18.74
C ALA A 62 1.71 3.75 17.71
N PHE A 63 1.38 3.88 16.42
CA PHE A 63 2.22 3.36 15.33
C PHE A 63 3.63 3.91 15.38
N PHE A 64 3.79 5.23 15.47
CA PHE A 64 5.12 5.85 15.52
C PHE A 64 5.91 5.48 16.76
N VAL A 65 5.26 5.40 17.93
CA VAL A 65 5.92 4.97 19.18
C VAL A 65 6.43 3.54 19.04
N LEU A 66 5.57 2.62 18.58
CA LEU A 66 5.96 1.21 18.40
C LEU A 66 7.06 1.07 17.34
N TYR A 67 6.95 1.80 16.22
CA TYR A 67 7.97 1.81 15.18
C TYR A 67 9.32 2.32 15.70
N ALA A 68 9.31 3.42 16.47
CA ALA A 68 10.51 3.99 17.08
C ALA A 68 11.18 3.01 18.06
N LEU A 69 10.38 2.30 18.88
CA LEU A 69 10.91 1.27 19.78
C LEU A 69 11.61 0.14 19.04
N VAL A 70 11.04 -0.31 17.91
CA VAL A 70 11.65 -1.32 17.05
C VAL A 70 12.91 -0.77 16.36
N ALA A 71 12.87 0.49 15.88
CA ALA A 71 13.96 1.11 15.13
C ALA A 71 15.20 1.45 16.00
N ILE A 72 15.02 1.74 17.29
CA ILE A 72 16.13 2.05 18.22
C ILE A 72 17.01 0.83 18.49
N ILE A 73 16.46 -0.38 18.47
CA ILE A 73 17.22 -1.61 18.75
C ILE A 73 17.86 -2.09 17.44
N PRO A 74 19.22 -2.11 17.32
CA PRO A 74 19.91 -2.38 16.05
C PRO A 74 19.49 -3.69 15.37
N VAL A 75 19.31 -4.76 16.14
CA VAL A 75 18.85 -6.06 15.60
C VAL A 75 17.41 -5.99 15.11
N LEU A 76 16.53 -5.32 15.85
CA LEU A 76 15.12 -5.17 15.49
C LEU A 76 14.91 -4.16 14.35
N ASN A 77 15.78 -3.17 14.21
CA ASN A 77 15.74 -2.18 13.13
C ASN A 77 15.79 -2.86 11.75
N PHE A 78 16.52 -3.97 11.61
CA PHE A 78 16.51 -4.77 10.40
C PHE A 78 15.09 -5.24 9.99
N PHE A 79 14.20 -5.43 10.98
CA PHE A 79 12.82 -5.85 10.77
C PHE A 79 11.82 -4.67 10.82
N ALA A 80 12.28 -3.43 11.02
CA ALA A 80 11.38 -2.28 11.21
C ALA A 80 10.45 -2.05 10.02
N GLY A 81 10.96 -2.17 8.78
CA GLY A 81 10.14 -2.06 7.57
C GLY A 81 9.05 -3.13 7.47
N PHE A 82 9.36 -4.35 7.92
CA PHE A 82 8.40 -5.45 7.99
C PHE A 82 7.30 -5.19 9.03
N VAL A 83 7.69 -4.73 10.23
CA VAL A 83 6.74 -4.37 11.30
C VAL A 83 5.83 -3.24 10.83
N ALA A 84 6.40 -2.19 10.22
CA ALA A 84 5.63 -1.07 9.66
C ALA A 84 4.61 -1.51 8.62
N MET A 85 5.00 -2.43 7.72
CA MET A 85 4.09 -3.00 6.72
C MET A 85 2.94 -3.78 7.34
N LEU A 86 3.21 -4.63 8.33
CA LEU A 86 2.15 -5.37 9.04
C LEU A 86 1.20 -4.42 9.76
N MET A 87 1.73 -3.42 10.45
CA MET A 87 0.92 -2.42 11.14
C MET A 87 0.08 -1.60 10.15
N GLY A 88 0.68 -1.18 9.01
CA GLY A 88 -0.05 -0.49 7.94
C GLY A 88 -1.16 -1.34 7.33
N THR A 89 -0.88 -2.64 7.07
CA THR A 89 -1.91 -3.59 6.61
C THR A 89 -3.02 -3.76 7.65
N GLY A 90 -2.68 -3.77 8.94
CA GLY A 90 -3.66 -3.79 10.02
C GLY A 90 -4.59 -2.56 10.01
N LEU A 91 -4.05 -1.37 9.71
CA LEU A 91 -4.86 -0.16 9.54
C LEU A 91 -5.78 -0.23 8.32
N LEU A 92 -5.36 -0.89 7.23
CA LEU A 92 -6.23 -1.15 6.08
C LEU A 92 -7.41 -2.08 6.45
N ILE A 93 -7.19 -3.05 7.35
CA ILE A 93 -8.28 -3.86 7.94
C ILE A 93 -9.20 -2.97 8.76
N GLY A 94 -8.64 -2.04 9.57
CA GLY A 94 -9.42 -1.06 10.33
C GLY A 94 -10.23 -0.10 9.45
N CYS A 95 -9.77 0.22 8.23
CA CYS A 95 -10.57 0.97 7.25
C CYS A 95 -11.81 0.19 6.80
N ASP A 96 -11.68 -1.13 6.61
CA ASP A 96 -12.80 -2.00 6.25
C ASP A 96 -13.85 -2.07 7.37
N ASP A 97 -13.40 -2.26 8.60
CA ASP A 97 -14.27 -2.27 9.78
C ASP A 97 -15.00 -0.91 9.92
N LEU A 98 -14.25 0.20 9.80
CA LEU A 98 -14.83 1.55 9.88
C LEU A 98 -15.84 1.81 8.76
N HIS A 99 -15.59 1.29 7.55
CA HIS A 99 -16.52 1.39 6.44
C HIS A 99 -17.82 0.62 6.70
N ARG A 100 -17.75 -0.51 7.42
CA ARG A 100 -18.93 -1.31 7.83
C ARG A 100 -19.66 -0.74 9.05
N GLY A 101 -19.18 0.38 9.62
CA GLY A 101 -19.75 1.02 10.80
C GLY A 101 -19.18 0.53 12.12
N ASP A 102 -18.18 -0.36 12.09
CA ASP A 102 -17.46 -0.79 13.27
C ASP A 102 -16.42 0.24 13.72
N PRO A 103 -16.14 0.39 15.01
CA PRO A 103 -15.21 1.40 15.49
C PRO A 103 -13.75 1.07 15.16
N LEU A 104 -12.99 2.06 14.69
CA LEU A 104 -11.53 1.96 14.59
C LEU A 104 -10.93 1.82 16.01
N ARG A 105 -9.95 0.93 16.17
CA ARG A 105 -9.29 0.64 17.46
C ARG A 105 -7.77 0.58 17.26
N VAL A 106 -7.01 0.95 18.29
CA VAL A 106 -5.53 0.81 18.27
C VAL A 106 -5.11 -0.66 18.03
N GLY A 107 -5.95 -1.62 18.47
CA GLY A 107 -5.73 -3.04 18.21
C GLY A 107 -5.63 -3.44 16.74
N HIS A 108 -6.14 -2.63 15.80
CA HIS A 108 -6.00 -2.88 14.36
C HIS A 108 -4.54 -2.85 13.90
N LEU A 109 -3.64 -2.13 14.60
CA LEU A 109 -2.20 -2.21 14.32
C LEU A 109 -1.66 -3.64 14.35
N PHE A 110 -2.29 -4.51 15.13
CA PHE A 110 -1.87 -5.91 15.28
C PHE A 110 -2.74 -6.90 14.50
N ALA A 111 -3.76 -6.44 13.78
CA ALA A 111 -4.69 -7.32 13.07
C ALA A 111 -3.99 -8.18 12.00
N ALA A 112 -3.07 -7.59 11.25
CA ALA A 112 -2.31 -8.29 10.20
C ALA A 112 -1.37 -9.38 10.76
N PHE A 113 -0.88 -9.22 12.01
CA PHE A 113 -0.05 -10.24 12.67
C PHE A 113 -0.83 -11.53 12.94
N LYS A 114 -2.16 -11.44 13.04
CA LYS A 114 -3.06 -12.58 13.25
C LYS A 114 -3.62 -13.13 11.93
N THR A 115 -3.55 -12.34 10.85
CA THR A 115 -4.18 -12.66 9.57
C THR A 115 -3.11 -12.89 8.51
N ARG A 116 -2.78 -14.15 8.24
CA ARG A 116 -1.82 -14.55 7.18
C ARG A 116 -0.41 -13.93 7.29
N PRO A 117 0.22 -13.82 8.47
CA PRO A 117 1.51 -13.16 8.64
C PRO A 117 2.61 -13.76 7.74
N GLY A 118 2.63 -15.08 7.56
CA GLY A 118 3.63 -15.74 6.70
C GLY A 118 3.58 -15.28 5.25
N ARG A 119 2.39 -15.08 4.66
CA ARG A 119 2.28 -14.56 3.29
C ARG A 119 2.69 -13.09 3.19
N LEU A 120 2.39 -12.30 4.21
CA LEU A 120 2.80 -10.90 4.27
C LEU A 120 4.33 -10.79 4.42
N ILE A 121 4.98 -11.68 5.19
CA ILE A 121 6.43 -11.78 5.27
C ILE A 121 7.02 -12.07 3.88
N VAL A 122 6.50 -13.10 3.20
CA VAL A 122 6.96 -13.44 1.85
C VAL A 122 6.77 -12.28 0.89
N LEU A 123 5.67 -11.53 0.98
CA LEU A 123 5.44 -10.33 0.16
C LEU A 123 6.55 -9.29 0.35
N VAL A 124 6.91 -8.98 1.62
CA VAL A 124 7.99 -8.00 1.91
C VAL A 124 9.33 -8.50 1.38
N VAL A 125 9.65 -9.79 1.62
CA VAL A 125 10.91 -10.38 1.16
C VAL A 125 11.00 -10.32 -0.37
N VAL A 126 9.94 -10.74 -1.08
CA VAL A 126 9.91 -10.70 -2.55
C VAL A 126 10.03 -9.28 -3.07
N THR A 127 9.27 -8.33 -2.50
CA THR A 127 9.34 -6.91 -2.90
C THR A 127 10.73 -6.33 -2.61
N GLY A 128 11.32 -6.65 -1.46
CA GLY A 128 12.68 -6.24 -1.08
C GLY A 128 13.74 -6.78 -2.05
N LEU A 129 13.68 -8.07 -2.39
CA LEU A 129 14.60 -8.69 -3.36
C LEU A 129 14.46 -8.06 -4.75
N LEU A 130 13.24 -7.81 -5.21
CA LEU A 130 13.00 -7.12 -6.48
C LEU A 130 13.55 -5.68 -6.46
N SER A 131 13.42 -4.97 -5.33
CA SER A 131 13.95 -3.60 -5.18
C SER A 131 15.49 -3.59 -5.15
N ILE A 132 16.11 -4.58 -4.50
CA ILE A 132 17.57 -4.76 -4.52
C ILE A 132 18.04 -5.07 -5.94
N LEU A 133 17.37 -5.96 -6.65
CA LEU A 133 17.69 -6.28 -8.04
C LEU A 133 17.55 -5.03 -8.95
N ALA A 134 16.49 -4.24 -8.77
CA ALA A 134 16.29 -2.99 -9.51
C ALA A 134 17.45 -2.00 -9.24
N MET A 135 17.90 -1.89 -8.00
CA MET A 135 19.02 -1.03 -7.61
C MET A 135 20.33 -1.54 -8.23
N LEU A 136 20.60 -2.85 -8.20
CA LEU A 136 21.79 -3.45 -8.82
C LEU A 136 21.81 -3.19 -10.34
N VAL A 137 20.67 -3.38 -11.02
CA VAL A 137 20.55 -3.10 -12.46
C VAL A 137 20.76 -1.61 -12.75
N ALA A 138 20.28 -0.72 -11.90
CA ALA A 138 20.45 0.72 -12.08
C ALA A 138 21.92 1.17 -11.90
N VAL A 139 22.64 0.57 -10.96
CA VAL A 139 24.06 0.93 -10.65
C VAL A 139 25.03 0.28 -11.63
N LEU A 140 24.69 -0.85 -12.25
CA LEU A 140 25.58 -1.62 -13.11
C LEU A 140 26.24 -0.79 -14.25
N PRO A 141 25.51 0.05 -15.04
CA PRO A 141 26.12 0.85 -16.11
C PRO A 141 27.20 1.81 -15.59
N PHE A 142 26.98 2.41 -14.41
CA PHE A 142 27.95 3.30 -13.77
C PHE A 142 29.20 2.52 -13.33
N GLY A 143 29.03 1.38 -12.66
CA GLY A 143 30.15 0.54 -12.25
C GLY A 143 31.03 0.13 -13.43
N LEU A 144 30.42 -0.27 -14.56
CA LEU A 144 31.13 -0.61 -15.78
C LEU A 144 31.85 0.59 -16.39
N SER A 145 31.29 1.80 -16.38
CA SER A 145 31.93 3.00 -16.91
C SER A 145 33.13 3.48 -16.08
N MET A 146 33.22 3.07 -14.81
CA MET A 146 34.33 3.40 -13.91
C MET A 146 35.51 2.41 -14.00
N LEU A 147 35.32 1.24 -14.62
CA LEU A 147 36.40 0.22 -14.72
C LEU A 147 37.65 0.74 -15.41
N PRO A 148 37.65 1.44 -16.56
CA PRO A 148 38.84 1.93 -17.21
C PRO A 148 39.67 2.87 -16.32
N ILE A 149 38.95 3.73 -15.54
CA ILE A 149 39.62 4.65 -14.60
C ILE A 149 40.23 3.88 -13.44
N LEU A 150 39.52 2.90 -12.89
CA LEU A 150 39.99 2.08 -11.78
C LEU A 150 41.23 1.25 -12.14
N PHE A 151 41.31 0.81 -13.39
CA PHE A 151 42.48 0.06 -13.91
C PHE A 151 43.58 0.96 -14.51
N GLY A 152 43.47 2.30 -14.38
CA GLY A 152 44.49 3.24 -14.87
C GLY A 152 44.61 3.24 -16.40
N MET A 153 43.58 2.87 -17.13
CA MET A 153 43.52 2.84 -18.59
C MET A 153 43.23 4.18 -19.22
N GLU A 154 42.67 5.12 -18.43
CA GLU A 154 42.31 6.47 -18.88
C GLU A 154 42.67 7.50 -17.79
N ASP A 155 43.40 8.55 -18.19
CA ASP A 155 43.59 9.77 -17.40
C ASP A 155 42.41 10.70 -17.70
N MET A 156 41.44 10.81 -16.78
CA MET A 156 40.28 11.62 -16.97
C MET A 156 40.50 13.03 -16.41
N ASP A 157 40.28 14.05 -17.22
CA ASP A 157 40.25 15.46 -16.77
C ASP A 157 39.14 15.63 -15.71
N THR A 158 39.42 16.44 -14.69
CA THR A 158 38.49 16.67 -13.55
C THR A 158 37.12 17.16 -13.99
N SER A 159 37.07 17.97 -15.05
CA SER A 159 35.81 18.48 -15.61
C SER A 159 34.97 17.37 -16.27
N LEU A 160 35.61 16.50 -17.03
CA LEU A 160 34.97 15.33 -17.66
C LEU A 160 34.51 14.32 -16.59
N MET A 161 35.31 14.11 -15.56
CA MET A 161 34.94 13.24 -14.42
C MET A 161 33.68 13.76 -13.72
N THR A 162 33.61 15.05 -13.42
CA THR A 162 32.43 15.65 -12.79
C THR A 162 31.17 15.52 -13.67
N GLY A 163 31.27 15.78 -14.97
CA GLY A 163 30.19 15.61 -15.93
C GLY A 163 29.68 14.15 -15.98
N THR A 164 30.62 13.20 -16.06
CA THR A 164 30.30 11.77 -16.08
C THR A 164 29.58 11.32 -14.79
N LEU A 165 30.02 11.79 -13.62
CA LEU A 165 29.36 11.50 -12.35
C LEU A 165 27.93 12.02 -12.30
N LEU A 166 27.69 13.26 -12.70
CA LEU A 166 26.34 13.87 -12.72
C LEU A 166 25.39 13.11 -13.64
N VAL A 167 25.82 12.81 -14.87
CA VAL A 167 25.03 12.02 -15.82
C VAL A 167 24.73 10.63 -15.29
N SER A 168 25.72 9.98 -14.67
CA SER A 168 25.57 8.64 -14.10
C SER A 168 24.59 8.62 -12.94
N ILE A 169 24.65 9.59 -12.04
CA ILE A 169 23.69 9.70 -10.92
C ILE A 169 22.28 9.89 -11.46
N LEU A 170 22.09 10.74 -12.48
CA LEU A 170 20.77 10.94 -13.11
C LEU A 170 20.28 9.65 -13.77
N LEU A 171 21.13 8.94 -14.50
CA LEU A 171 20.77 7.67 -15.14
C LEU A 171 20.42 6.58 -14.10
N ILE A 172 21.22 6.44 -13.04
CA ILE A 172 20.91 5.52 -11.92
C ILE A 172 19.53 5.84 -11.36
N PHE A 173 19.27 7.12 -11.07
CA PHE A 173 17.99 7.56 -10.54
C PHE A 173 16.83 7.23 -11.49
N LEU A 174 16.96 7.54 -12.79
CA LEU A 174 15.90 7.30 -13.77
C LEU A 174 15.64 5.80 -13.99
N ILE A 175 16.71 4.98 -14.11
CA ILE A 175 16.57 3.52 -14.27
C ILE A 175 15.95 2.91 -13.01
N PHE A 176 16.43 3.29 -11.82
CA PHE A 176 15.86 2.82 -10.56
C PHE A 176 14.39 3.21 -10.42
N LEU A 177 14.03 4.46 -10.74
CA LEU A 177 12.65 4.94 -10.73
C LEU A 177 11.77 4.13 -11.69
N ALA A 178 12.22 3.92 -12.92
CA ALA A 178 11.48 3.17 -13.94
C ALA A 178 11.22 1.71 -13.52
N LEU A 179 12.21 1.05 -12.91
CA LEU A 179 12.08 -0.31 -12.40
C LEU A 179 11.26 -0.39 -11.11
N SER A 180 11.30 0.67 -10.27
CA SER A 180 10.55 0.72 -9.02
C SER A 180 9.05 0.87 -9.23
N ILE A 181 8.62 1.61 -10.28
CA ILE A 181 7.19 1.81 -10.57
C ILE A 181 6.42 0.49 -10.64
N PRO A 182 6.76 -0.49 -11.50
CA PRO A 182 6.03 -1.76 -11.57
C PRO A 182 6.13 -2.58 -10.27
N ILE A 183 7.22 -2.49 -9.52
CA ILE A 183 7.36 -3.16 -8.23
C ILE A 183 6.36 -2.57 -7.22
N TYR A 184 6.26 -1.24 -7.13
CA TYR A 184 5.29 -0.58 -6.26
C TYR A 184 3.85 -0.83 -6.70
N MET A 185 3.56 -0.84 -8.00
CA MET A 185 2.23 -1.20 -8.52
C MET A 185 1.85 -2.63 -8.13
N ALA A 186 2.79 -3.57 -8.19
CA ALA A 186 2.57 -4.95 -7.76
C ALA A 186 2.31 -5.06 -6.25
N TYR A 187 2.96 -4.22 -5.45
CA TYR A 187 2.81 -4.19 -4.00
C TYR A 187 1.53 -3.48 -3.53
N TRP A 188 1.03 -2.45 -4.24
CA TRP A 188 0.05 -1.47 -3.78
C TRP A 188 -1.21 -2.06 -3.13
N PHE A 189 -1.85 -3.02 -3.79
CA PHE A 189 -3.04 -3.71 -3.28
C PHE A 189 -2.76 -5.12 -2.75
N ALA A 190 -1.54 -5.64 -2.95
CA ALA A 190 -1.20 -7.01 -2.59
C ALA A 190 -1.49 -7.35 -1.12
N PRO A 191 -1.20 -6.47 -0.12
CA PRO A 191 -1.53 -6.76 1.28
C PRO A 191 -3.02 -6.99 1.50
N LEU A 192 -3.90 -6.16 0.91
CA LEU A 192 -5.35 -6.30 1.00
C LEU A 192 -5.85 -7.57 0.30
N LEU A 193 -5.34 -7.88 -0.89
CA LEU A 193 -5.68 -9.08 -1.63
C LEU A 193 -5.28 -10.36 -0.88
N ILE A 194 -4.14 -10.35 -0.16
CA ILE A 194 -3.71 -11.46 0.68
C ILE A 194 -4.64 -11.63 1.88
N VAL A 195 -4.94 -10.53 2.57
CA VAL A 195 -5.67 -10.58 3.85
C VAL A 195 -7.17 -10.79 3.64
N LYS A 196 -7.78 -10.11 2.65
CA LYS A 196 -9.24 -10.11 2.42
C LYS A 196 -9.70 -11.18 1.42
N GLN A 197 -8.88 -11.50 0.41
CA GLN A 197 -9.23 -12.45 -0.66
C GLN A 197 -8.48 -13.78 -0.57
N ASP A 198 -7.66 -13.96 0.46
CA ASP A 198 -6.86 -15.17 0.68
C ASP A 198 -5.91 -15.54 -0.48
N PHE A 199 -5.47 -14.55 -1.27
CA PHE A 199 -4.59 -14.79 -2.41
C PHE A 199 -3.19 -15.23 -1.97
N GLY A 200 -2.56 -16.08 -2.80
CA GLY A 200 -1.12 -16.31 -2.72
C GLY A 200 -0.34 -15.05 -3.15
N VAL A 201 0.89 -14.89 -2.67
CA VAL A 201 1.70 -13.68 -2.88
C VAL A 201 1.86 -13.33 -4.37
N GLY A 202 2.26 -14.29 -5.21
CA GLY A 202 2.44 -14.06 -6.65
C GLY A 202 1.15 -13.63 -7.34
N LYS A 203 0.02 -14.28 -7.01
CA LYS A 203 -1.30 -13.91 -7.55
C LYS A 203 -1.69 -12.50 -7.09
N ALA A 204 -1.53 -12.17 -5.81
CA ALA A 204 -1.84 -10.86 -5.27
C ALA A 204 -1.02 -9.74 -5.95
N MET A 205 0.28 -9.96 -6.14
CA MET A 205 1.16 -9.01 -6.82
C MET A 205 0.77 -8.81 -8.29
N LEU A 206 0.48 -9.89 -9.02
CA LEU A 206 0.07 -9.80 -10.43
C LEU A 206 -1.28 -9.10 -10.60
N CYS A 207 -2.27 -9.41 -9.73
CA CYS A 207 -3.57 -8.74 -9.74
C CYS A 207 -3.42 -7.25 -9.40
N SER A 208 -2.61 -6.91 -8.40
CA SER A 208 -2.30 -5.51 -8.04
C SER A 208 -1.65 -4.77 -9.20
N LEU A 209 -0.60 -5.33 -9.80
CA LEU A 209 0.09 -4.76 -10.95
C LEU A 209 -0.87 -4.48 -12.11
N LYS A 210 -1.69 -5.48 -12.47
CA LYS A 210 -2.67 -5.36 -13.56
C LYS A 210 -3.71 -4.29 -13.25
N ALA A 211 -4.26 -4.27 -12.04
CA ALA A 211 -5.25 -3.28 -11.60
C ALA A 211 -4.69 -1.85 -11.65
N CYS A 212 -3.46 -1.63 -11.17
CA CYS A 212 -2.79 -0.34 -11.25
C CYS A 212 -2.49 0.07 -12.70
N ALA A 213 -2.00 -0.86 -13.54
CA ALA A 213 -1.67 -0.57 -14.94
C ALA A 213 -2.91 -0.18 -15.76
N MET A 214 -4.04 -0.87 -15.56
CA MET A 214 -5.31 -0.55 -16.24
C MET A 214 -5.87 0.80 -15.78
N ASN A 215 -5.54 1.25 -14.58
CA ASN A 215 -6.02 2.48 -13.98
C ASN A 215 -4.92 3.56 -13.85
N PHE A 216 -3.99 3.58 -14.81
CA PHE A 216 -2.85 4.51 -14.76
C PHE A 216 -3.29 5.97 -14.66
N VAL A 217 -4.29 6.40 -15.43
CA VAL A 217 -4.78 7.79 -15.43
C VAL A 217 -5.44 8.17 -14.10
N PRO A 218 -6.36 7.37 -13.50
CA PRO A 218 -6.82 7.60 -12.13
C PRO A 218 -5.68 7.72 -11.11
N PHE A 219 -4.66 6.84 -11.17
CA PHE A 219 -3.50 6.91 -10.28
C PHE A 219 -2.64 8.13 -10.49
N LEU A 220 -2.49 8.61 -11.72
CA LEU A 220 -1.78 9.87 -12.01
C LEU A 220 -2.50 11.06 -11.34
N LEU A 221 -3.83 11.13 -11.48
CA LEU A 221 -4.62 12.18 -10.83
C LEU A 221 -4.60 12.05 -9.30
N TYR A 222 -4.69 10.82 -8.77
CA TYR A 222 -4.52 10.53 -7.36
C TYR A 222 -3.17 11.04 -6.82
N GLY A 223 -2.08 10.77 -7.53
CA GLY A 223 -0.74 11.24 -7.18
C GLY A 223 -0.60 12.76 -7.23
N LEU A 224 -1.21 13.41 -8.23
CA LEU A 224 -1.20 14.87 -8.34
C LEU A 224 -1.93 15.55 -7.17
N VAL A 225 -3.12 15.06 -6.82
CA VAL A 225 -3.87 15.54 -5.64
C VAL A 225 -3.07 15.26 -4.37
N GLY A 226 -2.49 14.06 -4.23
CA GLY A 226 -1.65 13.69 -3.10
C GLY A 226 -0.43 14.61 -2.95
N LEU A 227 0.20 15.01 -4.06
CA LEU A 227 1.31 15.96 -4.05
C LEU A 227 0.87 17.34 -3.50
N VAL A 228 -0.27 17.86 -3.97
CA VAL A 228 -0.83 19.11 -3.46
C VAL A 228 -1.14 19.02 -1.97
N LEU A 229 -1.79 17.93 -1.54
CA LEU A 229 -2.10 17.70 -0.13
C LEU A 229 -0.83 17.58 0.72
N THR A 230 0.24 16.98 0.18
CA THR A 230 1.55 16.90 0.85
C THR A 230 2.16 18.27 1.08
N ILE A 231 2.14 19.12 0.06
CA ILE A 231 2.63 20.51 0.17
C ILE A 231 1.82 21.28 1.23
N VAL A 232 0.49 21.15 1.21
CA VAL A 232 -0.38 21.80 2.22
C VAL A 232 -0.08 21.25 3.63
N ALA A 233 0.16 19.96 3.77
CA ALA A 233 0.47 19.34 5.08
C ALA A 233 1.81 19.80 5.67
N MET A 234 2.75 20.25 4.85
CA MET A 234 4.05 20.79 5.29
C MET A 234 3.93 22.20 5.89
N ILE A 235 2.94 23.00 5.46
CA ILE A 235 2.78 24.41 5.87
C ILE A 235 2.71 24.56 7.40
N PRO A 236 1.89 23.79 8.15
CA PRO A 236 1.83 23.88 9.61
C PRO A 236 2.96 23.10 10.28
N LEU A 237 4.22 23.31 9.90
CA LEU A 237 5.39 22.63 10.49
C LEU A 237 5.23 21.09 10.52
N PHE A 238 4.78 20.50 9.42
CA PHE A 238 4.52 19.06 9.27
C PHE A 238 3.37 18.52 10.13
N LEU A 239 2.67 19.31 10.92
CA LEU A 239 1.52 18.83 11.71
C LEU A 239 0.37 18.32 10.82
N GLY A 240 0.28 18.81 9.58
CA GLY A 240 -0.69 18.31 8.59
C GLY A 240 -0.55 16.82 8.28
N PHE A 241 0.62 16.21 8.51
CA PHE A 241 0.83 14.77 8.31
C PHE A 241 0.07 13.90 9.32
N LEU A 242 -0.32 14.44 10.48
CA LEU A 242 -1.21 13.73 11.41
C LEU A 242 -2.58 13.45 10.81
N ILE A 243 -2.99 14.23 9.81
CA ILE A 243 -4.23 14.04 9.06
C ILE A 243 -3.93 13.31 7.73
N LEU A 244 -2.88 13.73 7.03
CA LEU A 244 -2.57 13.23 5.70
C LEU A 244 -2.19 11.74 5.70
N ILE A 245 -1.42 11.25 6.69
CA ILE A 245 -1.03 9.83 6.74
C ILE A 245 -2.24 8.91 6.92
N PRO A 246 -3.17 9.14 7.87
CA PRO A 246 -4.44 8.42 7.91
C PRO A 246 -5.21 8.47 6.58
N MET A 247 -5.27 9.63 5.93
CA MET A 247 -5.94 9.78 4.64
C MET A 247 -5.27 8.97 3.52
N ILE A 248 -3.93 8.89 3.49
CA ILE A 248 -3.21 8.02 2.54
C ILE A 248 -3.61 6.57 2.75
N ILE A 249 -3.63 6.09 3.99
CA ILE A 249 -4.03 4.70 4.30
C ILE A 249 -5.48 4.45 3.88
N ALA A 250 -6.39 5.35 4.26
CA ALA A 250 -7.79 5.25 3.90
C ALA A 250 -8.02 5.32 2.38
N SER A 251 -7.25 6.13 1.64
CA SER A 251 -7.37 6.25 0.18
C SER A 251 -6.90 5.01 -0.57
N ILE A 252 -5.93 4.26 -0.04
CA ILE A 252 -5.56 2.94 -0.58
C ILE A 252 -6.74 1.97 -0.45
N TYR A 253 -7.44 2.00 0.68
CA TYR A 253 -8.61 1.17 0.90
C TYR A 253 -9.78 1.57 0.00
N THR A 254 -10.08 2.86 -0.16
CA THR A 254 -11.16 3.32 -1.05
C THR A 254 -10.87 3.00 -2.51
N ALA A 255 -9.62 3.17 -2.97
CA ALA A 255 -9.19 2.76 -4.30
C ALA A 255 -9.31 1.24 -4.51
N TYR A 256 -8.95 0.43 -3.50
CA TYR A 256 -9.12 -1.02 -3.54
C TYR A 256 -10.59 -1.41 -3.73
N ARG A 257 -11.50 -0.81 -2.97
CA ARG A 257 -12.94 -1.07 -3.11
C ARG A 257 -13.46 -0.67 -4.47
N ASP A 258 -13.08 0.51 -4.95
CA ASP A 258 -13.53 1.03 -6.23
C ASP A 258 -13.07 0.19 -7.42
N ILE A 259 -11.83 -0.32 -7.39
CA ILE A 259 -11.23 -1.06 -8.48
C ILE A 259 -11.61 -2.56 -8.46
N PHE A 260 -11.75 -3.16 -7.27
CA PHE A 260 -11.98 -4.59 -7.15
C PHE A 260 -13.42 -4.99 -6.88
N PHE A 261 -14.35 -4.04 -6.67
CA PHE A 261 -15.75 -4.33 -6.43
C PHE A 261 -16.66 -3.49 -7.31
N ILE A 262 -17.62 -4.14 -7.97
CA ILE A 262 -18.74 -3.44 -8.63
C ILE A 262 -19.87 -3.30 -7.63
N GLN A 263 -20.17 -2.05 -7.25
CA GLN A 263 -21.38 -1.74 -6.48
C GLN A 263 -22.60 -1.98 -7.38
N ARG A 264 -23.60 -2.66 -6.85
CA ARG A 264 -24.89 -2.87 -7.53
C ARG A 264 -25.75 -1.63 -7.46
#